data_0d3aec6ea2058a67dcd196eaee3d39da
#
_entry.id   0d3aec6ea2058a67dcd196eaee3d39da
#
_cell.length_a   1.000
_cell.length_b   1.000
_cell.length_c   1.000
_cell.angle_alpha   90.00
_cell.angle_beta   90.00
_cell.angle_gamma   90.00
#
_symmetry.space_group_name_H-M   'P 1'
#
loop_
_entity.id
_entity.type
_entity.pdbx_description
1 polymer ?
#
loop_
_entity_poly.entity_id
_entity_poly.type
_entity_poly.pdbx_seq_one_letter_code
_entity_poly.pdbx_strand_id
1 'polypeptide(L)' 'MKNRLKVERAIKDMTQAELAQRLGVSRQTVNAIETGKYVPSTVLALKIAKIFEKPVESIFFLEEGD' A
#
# COMPACT_ATOMS: atom_id res chain seq x y z
N MET A 1 -1.24 5.42 10.89
CA MET A 1 -0.01 4.98 10.19
C MET A 1 0.09 5.67 8.85
N LYS A 2 1.26 6.19 8.52
CA LYS A 2 1.51 6.84 7.24
C LYS A 2 2.06 5.84 6.23
N ASN A 3 1.94 6.16 4.95
CA ASN A 3 2.53 5.29 3.92
C ASN A 3 2.91 6.09 2.68
N ARG A 4 3.72 5.47 1.84
CA ARG A 4 4.17 6.01 0.55
C ARG A 4 3.60 5.21 -0.62
N LEU A 5 2.49 4.53 -0.42
CA LEU A 5 1.95 3.63 -1.43
C LEU A 5 1.63 4.37 -2.74
N LYS A 6 1.05 5.55 -2.65
CA LYS A 6 0.76 6.38 -3.83
C LYS A 6 2.05 6.74 -4.58
N VAL A 7 3.12 7.07 -3.86
CA VAL A 7 4.42 7.40 -4.45
C VAL A 7 5.01 6.17 -5.15
N GLU A 8 4.96 5.02 -4.49
CA GLU A 8 5.48 3.79 -5.07
C GLU A 8 4.73 3.40 -6.35
N ARG A 9 3.41 3.57 -6.35
CA ARG A 9 2.61 3.36 -7.56
C ARG A 9 3.05 4.31 -8.69
N ALA A 10 3.23 5.58 -8.36
CA ALA A 10 3.62 6.59 -9.34
C ALA A 10 4.99 6.25 -9.96
N ILE A 11 5.93 5.78 -9.15
CA ILE A 11 7.26 5.37 -9.63
C ILE A 11 7.13 4.25 -10.66
N LYS A 12 6.22 3.32 -10.46
CA LYS A 12 5.99 2.20 -11.39
C LYS A 12 4.91 2.50 -12.44
N ASP A 13 4.41 3.72 -12.48
CA ASP A 13 3.34 4.12 -13.40
C ASP A 13 2.14 3.18 -13.31
N MET A 14 1.74 2.85 -12.11
CA MET A 14 0.69 1.89 -11.81
C MET A 14 -0.55 2.59 -11.27
N THR A 15 -1.73 2.27 -11.81
CA THR A 15 -2.99 2.81 -11.33
C THR A 15 -3.43 2.10 -10.04
N GLN A 16 -4.36 2.72 -9.30
CA GLN A 16 -4.97 2.06 -8.15
C GLN A 16 -5.65 0.75 -8.56
N ALA A 17 -6.33 0.76 -9.70
CA ALA A 17 -7.02 -0.43 -10.20
C ALA A 17 -6.04 -1.57 -10.50
N GLU A 18 -4.89 -1.26 -11.11
CA GLU A 18 -3.88 -2.26 -11.39
C GLU A 18 -3.30 -2.85 -10.11
N LEU A 19 -3.01 -2.02 -9.12
CA LEU A 19 -2.52 -2.50 -7.84
C LEU A 19 -3.56 -3.36 -7.14
N ALA A 20 -4.82 -2.92 -7.14
CA ALA A 20 -5.93 -3.67 -6.55
C ALA A 20 -6.04 -5.06 -7.17
N GLN A 21 -5.94 -5.15 -8.49
CA GLN A 21 -5.99 -6.42 -9.20
C GLN A 21 -4.86 -7.34 -8.77
N ARG A 22 -3.65 -6.83 -8.67
CA ARG A 22 -2.47 -7.61 -8.24
C ARG A 22 -2.60 -8.11 -6.81
N LEU A 23 -3.23 -7.31 -5.94
CA LEU A 23 -3.42 -7.66 -4.54
C LEU A 23 -4.64 -8.55 -4.30
N GLY A 24 -5.54 -8.63 -5.26
CA GLY A 24 -6.79 -9.37 -5.10
C GLY A 24 -7.80 -8.65 -4.21
N VAL A 25 -7.78 -7.32 -4.21
CA VAL A 25 -8.71 -6.49 -3.42
C VAL A 25 -9.41 -5.49 -4.33
N SER A 26 -10.36 -4.75 -3.79
CA SER A 26 -11.05 -3.70 -4.55
C SER A 26 -10.18 -2.45 -4.67
N ARG A 27 -10.47 -1.64 -5.70
CA ARG A 27 -9.83 -0.34 -5.85
C ARG A 27 -10.09 0.56 -4.64
N GLN A 28 -11.30 0.49 -4.06
CA GLN A 28 -11.66 1.24 -2.87
C GLN A 28 -10.75 0.88 -1.70
N THR A 29 -10.36 -0.39 -1.57
CA THR A 29 -9.42 -0.83 -0.53
C THR A 29 -8.06 -0.17 -0.72
N VAL A 30 -7.54 -0.14 -1.95
CA VAL A 30 -6.26 0.54 -2.23
C VAL A 30 -6.36 2.01 -1.87
N ASN A 31 -7.43 2.68 -2.28
CA ASN A 31 -7.62 4.09 -1.96
C ASN A 31 -7.69 4.33 -0.45
N ALA A 32 -8.39 3.46 0.28
CA ALA A 32 -8.50 3.58 1.74
C ALA A 32 -7.14 3.41 2.42
N ILE A 33 -6.30 2.51 1.92
CA ILE A 33 -4.93 2.36 2.43
C ILE A 33 -4.14 3.64 2.17
N GLU A 34 -4.16 4.14 0.94
CA GLU A 34 -3.37 5.32 0.57
C GLU A 34 -3.76 6.57 1.35
N THR A 35 -5.03 6.70 1.69
CA THR A 35 -5.54 7.86 2.45
C THR A 35 -5.44 7.67 3.96
N GLY A 36 -4.90 6.55 4.43
CA GLY A 36 -4.72 6.28 5.85
C GLY A 36 -5.99 5.87 6.58
N LYS A 37 -7.08 5.57 5.87
CA LYS A 37 -8.34 5.16 6.47
C LYS A 37 -8.38 3.69 6.83
N TYR A 38 -7.51 2.90 6.25
CA TYR A 38 -7.45 1.46 6.46
C TYR A 38 -5.99 1.03 6.57
N VAL A 39 -5.67 0.35 7.66
CA VAL A 39 -4.35 -0.25 7.85
C VAL A 39 -4.40 -1.67 7.27
N PRO A 40 -3.55 -2.00 6.30
CA PRO A 40 -3.61 -3.32 5.68
C PRO A 40 -3.24 -4.42 6.67
N SER A 41 -3.79 -5.61 6.45
CA SER A 41 -3.38 -6.80 7.20
C SER A 41 -1.90 -7.09 6.94
N THR A 42 -1.28 -7.88 7.80
CA THR A 42 0.11 -8.30 7.62
C THR A 42 0.31 -8.96 6.25
N VAL A 43 -0.60 -9.85 5.86
CA VAL A 43 -0.52 -10.52 4.56
C VAL A 43 -0.54 -9.50 3.42
N LEU A 44 -1.45 -8.55 3.48
CA LEU A 44 -1.59 -7.53 2.43
C LEU A 44 -0.36 -6.63 2.38
N ALA A 45 0.16 -6.23 3.54
CA ALA A 45 1.37 -5.41 3.62
C ALA A 45 2.58 -6.13 3.01
N LEU A 46 2.72 -7.42 3.27
CA LEU A 46 3.82 -8.22 2.71
C LEU A 46 3.68 -8.37 1.19
N LYS A 47 2.45 -8.54 0.69
CA LYS A 47 2.20 -8.60 -0.76
C LYS A 47 2.58 -7.27 -1.43
N ILE A 48 2.23 -6.16 -0.81
CA ILE A 48 2.56 -4.82 -1.30
C ILE A 48 4.10 -4.66 -1.37
N ALA A 49 4.79 -5.03 -0.30
CA ALA A 49 6.24 -4.95 -0.25
C ALA A 49 6.88 -5.76 -1.38
N LYS A 50 6.35 -6.95 -1.64
CA LYS A 50 6.86 -7.81 -2.70
C LYS A 50 6.65 -7.21 -4.09
N ILE A 51 5.48 -6.61 -4.32
CA ILE A 51 5.17 -5.97 -5.62
C ILE A 51 6.15 -4.83 -5.89
N PHE A 52 6.45 -4.01 -4.90
CA PHE A 52 7.34 -2.87 -5.05
C PHE A 52 8.81 -3.18 -4.77
N GLU A 53 9.10 -4.44 -4.41
CA GLU A 53 10.47 -4.91 -4.16
C GLU A 53 11.20 -4.05 -3.13
N LYS A 54 10.50 -3.70 -2.06
CA LYS A 54 11.03 -2.89 -0.96
C LYS A 54 10.58 -3.48 0.37
N PRO A 55 11.35 -3.27 1.44
CA PRO A 55 10.90 -3.67 2.78
C PRO A 55 9.60 -2.96 3.15
N VAL A 56 8.77 -3.61 3.93
CA VAL A 56 7.51 -3.04 4.42
C VAL A 56 7.75 -1.67 5.08
N GLU A 57 8.81 -1.56 5.88
CA GLU A 57 9.15 -0.34 6.62
C GLU A 57 9.53 0.83 5.71
N SER A 58 9.85 0.57 4.46
CA SER A 58 10.12 1.63 3.47
C SER A 58 8.83 2.17 2.84
N ILE A 59 7.72 1.46 3.02
CA ILE A 59 6.43 1.83 2.45
C ILE A 59 5.47 2.33 3.51
N PHE A 60 5.44 1.68 4.68
CA PHE A 60 4.56 2.01 5.80
C PHE A 60 5.36 2.50 6.99
N PHE A 61 4.87 3.56 7.64
CA PHE A 61 5.58 4.21 8.73
C PHE A 61 4.66 4.35 9.94
N LEU A 62 5.19 4.00 11.11
CA LEU A 62 4.48 4.23 12.36
C LEU A 62 4.42 5.72 12.64
N GLU A 63 3.30 6.15 13.17
CA GLU A 63 3.09 7.50 13.68
C GLU A 63 3.06 7.46 15.20
N GLU A 64 3.26 8.61 15.82
CA GLU A 64 3.08 8.74 17.25
C GLU A 64 1.63 8.35 17.59
N GLY A 65 1.48 7.44 18.55
CA GLY A 65 0.16 6.92 18.93
C GLY A 65 -0.23 5.60 18.27
N ASP A 66 0.54 5.16 17.27
CA ASP A 66 0.29 3.83 16.65
C ASP A 66 0.68 2.67 17.56
#